data_12c7c0f78423c2bf913b8576a9603fe5
#
_entry.id   12c7c0f78423c2bf913b8576a9603fe5
#
_cell.length_a   1.000
_cell.length_b   1.000
_cell.length_c   1.000
_cell.angle_alpha   90.00
_cell.angle_beta   90.00
_cell.angle_gamma   90.00
#
_symmetry.space_group_name_H-M   'P 1'
#
loop_
_entity.id
_entity.type
_entity.pdbx_description
1 polymer ?
#
loop_
_entity_poly.entity_id
_entity_poly.type
_entity_poly.pdbx_seq_one_letter_code
_entity_poly.pdbx_strand_id
1 'polypeptide(L)'
;MGELAKLTSVIAVVCFVPLFLLYEWLGHVPSLFAACFGVLLSFAAALPHELLHAVCFREDVYLYHNLKQGMLFVVGPETMSRNRFILMSLLPNLAFGVLPFAVFLLNREMTVLGAMGMTAVPMGAGDYLNIWHAARQMPRGARTYLDGFHSWWYMPGEDRDR
;
A
#
# COMPACT_ATOMS: atom_id res chain seq x y z
N MET A 1 14.09 11.21 -8.03
CA MET A 1 12.74 11.36 -7.44
C MET A 1 11.64 11.59 -8.47
N GLY A 2 11.86 12.36 -9.55
CA GLY A 2 10.78 12.69 -10.51
C GLY A 2 10.12 11.50 -11.22
N GLU A 3 10.88 10.51 -11.68
CA GLU A 3 10.30 9.37 -12.44
C GLU A 3 9.50 8.40 -11.54
N LEU A 4 10.00 8.12 -10.34
CA LEU A 4 9.29 7.29 -9.36
C LEU A 4 7.97 7.93 -8.96
N ALA A 5 7.97 9.24 -8.68
CA ALA A 5 6.75 9.97 -8.34
C ALA A 5 5.73 9.99 -9.49
N LYS A 6 6.18 10.14 -10.74
CA LYS A 6 5.30 10.03 -11.91
C LYS A 6 4.67 8.65 -12.02
N LEU A 7 5.46 7.59 -11.85
CA LEU A 7 4.98 6.22 -11.96
C LEU A 7 3.96 5.89 -10.87
N THR A 8 4.21 6.25 -9.62
CA THR A 8 3.25 6.07 -8.52
C THR A 8 1.98 6.88 -8.74
N SER A 9 2.08 8.11 -9.27
CA SER A 9 0.90 8.92 -9.62
C SER A 9 0.06 8.27 -10.72
N VAL A 10 0.69 7.70 -11.76
CA VAL A 10 -0.02 6.98 -12.82
C VAL A 10 -0.73 5.75 -12.25
N ILE A 11 -0.06 4.96 -11.41
CA ILE A 11 -0.66 3.80 -10.75
C ILE A 11 -1.87 4.23 -9.90
N ALA A 12 -1.73 5.31 -9.12
CA ALA A 12 -2.81 5.84 -8.30
C ALA A 12 -4.04 6.24 -9.15
N VAL A 13 -3.83 6.94 -10.26
CA VAL A 13 -4.92 7.34 -11.18
C VAL A 13 -5.57 6.11 -11.83
N VAL A 14 -4.79 5.15 -12.30
CA VAL A 14 -5.29 3.91 -12.91
C VAL A 14 -6.10 3.08 -11.92
N CYS A 15 -5.74 3.09 -10.63
CA CYS A 15 -6.53 2.44 -9.59
C CYS A 15 -7.78 3.24 -9.22
N PHE A 16 -7.65 4.58 -9.09
CA PHE A 16 -8.74 5.44 -8.62
C PHE A 16 -9.90 5.53 -9.60
N VAL A 17 -9.62 5.79 -10.88
CA VAL A 17 -10.67 6.09 -11.87
C VAL A 17 -11.70 4.96 -12.01
N PRO A 18 -11.31 3.69 -12.19
CA PRO A 18 -12.29 2.60 -12.27
C PRO A 18 -13.10 2.42 -10.99
N LEU A 19 -12.47 2.54 -9.82
CA LEU A 19 -13.14 2.41 -8.53
C LEU A 19 -14.13 3.55 -8.29
N PHE A 20 -13.75 4.77 -8.66
CA PHE A 20 -14.63 5.94 -8.59
C PHE A 20 -15.84 5.76 -9.50
N LEU A 21 -15.64 5.40 -10.76
CA LEU A 21 -16.75 5.17 -11.70
C LEU A 21 -17.67 4.04 -11.23
N LEU A 22 -17.10 2.97 -10.67
CA LEU A 22 -17.87 1.86 -10.12
C LEU A 22 -18.64 2.29 -8.87
N TYR A 23 -18.03 3.07 -7.98
CA TYR A 23 -18.68 3.61 -6.80
C TYR A 23 -19.86 4.51 -7.14
N GLU A 24 -19.69 5.45 -8.08
CA GLU A 24 -20.75 6.34 -8.56
C GLU A 24 -21.89 5.56 -9.26
N TRP A 25 -21.52 4.57 -10.08
CA TRP A 25 -22.52 3.77 -10.82
C TRP A 25 -23.33 2.85 -9.90
N LEU A 26 -22.74 2.33 -8.85
CA LEU A 26 -23.37 1.40 -7.91
C LEU A 26 -23.95 2.08 -6.70
N GLY A 27 -23.43 3.23 -6.31
CA GLY A 27 -23.93 4.02 -5.19
C GLY A 27 -25.20 4.77 -5.60
N HIS A 28 -26.32 4.46 -4.96
CA HIS A 28 -27.53 5.27 -5.10
C HIS A 28 -27.32 6.60 -4.37
N VAL A 29 -26.83 7.62 -5.11
CA VAL A 29 -26.56 8.97 -4.61
C VAL A 29 -25.85 8.93 -3.23
N PRO A 30 -24.54 8.69 -3.19
CA PRO A 30 -23.83 8.69 -1.92
C PRO A 30 -24.01 10.07 -1.27
N SER A 31 -24.43 10.11 -0.02
CA SER A 31 -24.49 11.38 0.67
C SER A 31 -23.08 11.99 0.70
N LEU A 32 -22.97 13.29 0.46
CA LEU A 32 -21.69 14.01 0.55
C LEU A 32 -20.99 13.72 1.89
N PHE A 33 -21.77 13.57 2.96
CA PHE A 33 -21.27 13.18 4.27
C PHE A 33 -20.58 11.81 4.24
N ALA A 34 -21.20 10.78 3.65
CA ALA A 34 -20.62 9.45 3.57
C ALA A 34 -19.32 9.44 2.74
N ALA A 35 -19.30 10.17 1.62
CA ALA A 35 -18.09 10.31 0.80
C ALA A 35 -16.97 11.02 1.57
N CYS A 36 -17.23 12.17 2.18
CA CYS A 36 -16.24 12.90 2.97
C CYS A 36 -15.73 12.08 4.16
N PHE A 37 -16.63 11.40 4.88
CA PHE A 37 -16.26 10.58 6.04
C PHE A 37 -15.41 9.37 5.64
N GLY A 38 -15.74 8.69 4.54
CA GLY A 38 -14.95 7.59 4.00
C GLY A 38 -13.54 8.03 3.57
N VAL A 39 -13.42 9.20 2.94
CA VAL A 39 -12.12 9.81 2.61
C VAL A 39 -11.32 10.10 3.88
N LEU A 40 -11.94 10.70 4.89
CA LEU A 40 -11.27 10.97 6.18
C LEU A 40 -10.79 9.67 6.86
N LEU A 41 -11.59 8.60 6.82
CA LEU A 41 -11.18 7.28 7.34
C LEU A 41 -9.97 6.72 6.60
N SER A 42 -9.85 6.96 5.29
CA SER A 42 -8.67 6.53 4.52
C SER A 42 -7.40 7.22 5.01
N PHE A 43 -7.45 8.52 5.29
CA PHE A 43 -6.32 9.24 5.87
C PHE A 43 -6.04 8.82 7.33
N ALA A 44 -7.08 8.60 8.13
CA ALA A 44 -6.94 8.09 9.49
C ALA A 44 -6.32 6.69 9.53
N ALA A 45 -6.55 5.89 8.50
CA ALA A 45 -5.96 4.57 8.35
C ALA A 45 -4.45 4.60 7.99
N ALA A 46 -3.85 5.75 7.70
CA ALA A 46 -2.43 5.83 7.34
C ALA A 46 -1.52 5.25 8.43
N LEU A 47 -1.74 5.59 9.71
CA LEU A 47 -0.96 5.02 10.80
C LEU A 47 -1.21 3.51 11.01
N PRO A 48 -2.45 3.00 11.10
CA PRO A 48 -2.70 1.56 11.12
C PRO A 48 -2.14 0.81 9.90
N HIS A 49 -2.12 1.43 8.72
CA HIS A 49 -1.50 0.89 7.51
C HIS A 49 -0.01 0.62 7.73
N GLU A 50 0.73 1.61 8.21
CA GLU A 50 2.15 1.45 8.52
C GLU A 50 2.40 0.43 9.65
N LEU A 51 1.53 0.37 10.64
CA LEU A 51 1.63 -0.65 11.70
C LEU A 51 1.43 -2.07 11.16
N LEU A 52 0.61 -2.27 10.13
CA LEU A 52 0.51 -3.58 9.47
C LEU A 52 1.79 -3.95 8.71
N HIS A 53 2.50 -2.98 8.12
CA HIS A 53 3.85 -3.25 7.61
C HIS A 53 4.77 -3.68 8.74
N ALA A 54 4.76 -2.96 9.87
CA ALA A 54 5.59 -3.25 11.04
C ALA A 54 5.39 -4.66 11.59
N VAL A 55 4.15 -5.16 11.68
CA VAL A 55 3.82 -6.52 12.15
C VAL A 55 4.47 -7.61 11.28
N CYS A 56 4.80 -7.33 10.03
CA CYS A 56 5.48 -8.27 9.15
C CYS A 56 6.98 -8.41 9.44
N PHE A 57 7.58 -7.54 10.25
CA PHE A 57 8.94 -7.67 10.73
C PHE A 57 9.01 -8.55 11.99
N ARG A 58 10.18 -9.15 12.23
CA ARG A 58 10.48 -9.97 13.41
C ARG A 58 11.45 -9.25 14.35
N GLU A 59 12.13 -8.24 13.84
CA GLU A 59 13.08 -7.40 14.54
C GLU A 59 12.51 -6.00 14.71
N ASP A 60 13.20 -5.15 15.45
CA ASP A 60 12.79 -3.77 15.69
C ASP A 60 12.66 -2.99 14.39
N VAL A 61 11.63 -2.17 14.34
CA VAL A 61 11.33 -1.29 13.19
C VAL A 61 11.26 0.17 13.63
N TYR A 62 11.53 1.04 12.70
CA TYR A 62 11.48 2.48 12.90
C TYR A 62 10.34 3.07 12.06
N LEU A 63 9.48 3.84 12.71
CA LEU A 63 8.44 4.61 12.04
C LEU A 63 8.99 6.00 11.73
N TYR A 64 9.11 6.32 10.46
CA TYR A 64 9.54 7.62 9.97
C TYR A 64 8.35 8.43 9.46
N HIS A 65 8.43 9.73 9.65
CA HIS A 65 7.47 10.66 9.07
C HIS A 65 8.18 11.79 8.31
N ASN A 66 7.60 12.18 7.20
CA ASN A 66 7.97 13.38 6.47
C ASN A 66 6.70 14.23 6.25
N LEU A 67 6.37 15.04 7.24
CA LEU A 67 5.15 15.86 7.24
C LEU A 67 5.11 16.86 6.08
N LYS A 68 6.27 17.30 5.57
CA LYS A 68 6.33 18.21 4.40
C LYS A 68 5.84 17.54 3.12
N GLN A 69 5.96 16.24 3.03
CA GLN A 69 5.51 15.43 1.88
C GLN A 69 4.26 14.59 2.20
N GLY A 70 3.72 14.72 3.42
CA GLY A 70 2.58 13.91 3.87
C GLY A 70 2.87 12.42 3.92
N MET A 71 4.13 12.03 4.16
CA MET A 71 4.56 10.63 4.12
C MET A 71 4.79 10.08 5.51
N LEU A 72 4.31 8.88 5.72
CA LEU A 72 4.59 8.02 6.86
C LEU A 72 5.10 6.68 6.29
N PHE A 73 6.12 6.09 6.89
CA PHE A 73 6.65 4.81 6.42
C PHE A 73 7.45 4.08 7.50
N VAL A 74 7.41 2.75 7.44
CA VAL A 74 8.14 1.86 8.34
C VAL A 74 9.38 1.32 7.64
N VAL A 75 10.51 1.35 8.34
CA VAL A 75 11.78 0.76 7.90
C VAL A 75 12.31 -0.12 9.02
N GLY A 76 12.77 -1.32 8.65
CA GLY A 76 13.47 -2.24 9.55
C GLY A 76 14.78 -2.72 8.93
N PRO A 77 15.80 -3.05 9.76
CA PRO A 77 17.08 -3.58 9.28
C PRO A 77 16.97 -5.04 8.80
N GLU A 78 15.87 -5.70 9.13
CA GLU A 78 15.66 -7.11 8.83
C GLU A 78 15.58 -7.38 7.33
N THR A 79 16.26 -8.44 6.89
CA THR A 79 16.13 -8.91 5.51
C THR A 79 14.96 -9.87 5.35
N MET A 80 14.20 -9.72 4.28
CA MET A 80 13.02 -10.53 4.03
C MET A 80 13.15 -11.39 2.78
N SER A 81 12.50 -12.57 2.78
CA SER A 81 12.29 -13.31 1.55
C SER A 81 11.33 -12.57 0.62
N ARG A 82 11.45 -12.81 -0.69
CA ARG A 82 10.54 -12.22 -1.70
C ARG A 82 9.06 -12.33 -1.32
N ASN A 83 8.59 -13.51 -0.93
CA ASN A 83 7.18 -13.73 -0.63
C ASN A 83 6.73 -12.95 0.61
N ARG A 84 7.59 -12.86 1.64
CA ARG A 84 7.29 -12.08 2.85
C ARG A 84 7.24 -10.58 2.55
N PHE A 85 8.14 -10.08 1.71
CA PHE A 85 8.14 -8.69 1.27
C PHE A 85 6.88 -8.34 0.47
N ILE A 86 6.47 -9.23 -0.46
CA ILE A 86 5.21 -9.06 -1.19
C ILE A 86 4.00 -9.07 -0.24
N LEU A 87 3.96 -10.00 0.71
CA LEU A 87 2.88 -10.06 1.70
C LEU A 87 2.83 -8.80 2.57
N MET A 88 4.00 -8.32 3.04
CA MET A 88 4.12 -7.09 3.80
C MET A 88 3.53 -5.90 3.04
N SER A 89 3.90 -5.72 1.77
CA SER A 89 3.39 -4.64 0.94
C SER A 89 1.90 -4.79 0.57
N LEU A 90 1.38 -6.03 0.52
CA LEU A 90 -0.01 -6.27 0.14
C LEU A 90 -1.00 -6.12 1.30
N LEU A 91 -0.59 -6.53 2.50
CA LEU A 91 -1.48 -6.71 3.66
C LEU A 91 -2.27 -5.45 4.04
N PRO A 92 -1.68 -4.25 4.21
CA PRO A 92 -2.44 -3.06 4.57
C PRO A 92 -3.39 -2.61 3.46
N ASN A 93 -3.00 -2.79 2.20
CA ASN A 93 -3.86 -2.46 1.05
C ASN A 93 -5.08 -3.37 0.97
N LEU A 94 -4.94 -4.65 1.33
CA LEU A 94 -6.08 -5.56 1.47
C LEU A 94 -6.98 -5.13 2.62
N ALA A 95 -6.41 -4.82 3.78
CA ALA A 95 -7.17 -4.52 5.00
C ALA A 95 -7.95 -3.19 4.90
N PHE A 96 -7.31 -2.12 4.43
CA PHE A 96 -7.87 -0.77 4.45
C PHE A 96 -8.40 -0.27 3.10
N GLY A 97 -8.03 -0.93 2.00
CA GLY A 97 -8.48 -0.60 0.66
C GLY A 97 -9.48 -1.62 0.10
N VAL A 98 -8.98 -2.80 -0.22
CA VAL A 98 -9.76 -3.81 -0.95
C VAL A 98 -10.94 -4.33 -0.12
N LEU A 99 -10.73 -4.65 1.17
CA LEU A 99 -11.79 -5.20 2.02
C LEU A 99 -12.95 -4.22 2.23
N PRO A 100 -12.74 -2.94 2.62
CA PRO A 100 -13.82 -1.98 2.71
C PRO A 100 -14.59 -1.82 1.40
N PHE A 101 -13.90 -1.75 0.27
CA PHE A 101 -14.57 -1.65 -1.03
C PHE A 101 -15.36 -2.91 -1.37
N ALA A 102 -14.83 -4.10 -1.06
CA ALA A 102 -15.55 -5.37 -1.26
C ALA A 102 -16.82 -5.45 -0.40
N VAL A 103 -16.79 -4.97 0.85
CA VAL A 103 -17.99 -4.88 1.70
C VAL A 103 -19.03 -3.98 1.08
N PHE A 104 -18.65 -2.82 0.53
CA PHE A 104 -19.56 -1.97 -0.24
C PHE A 104 -20.10 -2.69 -1.48
N LEU A 105 -19.29 -3.47 -2.19
CA LEU A 105 -19.78 -4.25 -3.34
C LEU A 105 -20.84 -5.29 -2.96
N LEU A 106 -20.77 -5.85 -1.75
CA LEU A 106 -21.75 -6.80 -1.22
C LEU A 106 -22.99 -6.11 -0.64
N ASN A 107 -22.83 -4.96 -0.01
CA ASN A 107 -23.89 -4.16 0.55
C ASN A 107 -23.72 -2.68 0.17
N ARG A 108 -24.52 -2.23 -0.81
CA ARG A 108 -24.47 -0.88 -1.39
C ARG A 108 -24.79 0.25 -0.40
N GLU A 109 -25.41 -0.04 0.71
CA GLU A 109 -25.69 0.94 1.74
C GLU A 109 -24.44 1.33 2.54
N MET A 110 -23.39 0.50 2.48
CA MET A 110 -22.09 0.76 3.13
C MET A 110 -21.23 1.78 2.34
N THR A 111 -21.85 2.90 1.94
CA THR A 111 -21.24 3.93 1.08
C THR A 111 -19.97 4.55 1.69
N VAL A 112 -19.90 4.65 3.03
CA VAL A 112 -18.69 5.08 3.74
C VAL A 112 -17.51 4.15 3.48
N LEU A 113 -17.74 2.82 3.54
CA LEU A 113 -16.69 1.83 3.26
C LEU A 113 -16.31 1.82 1.78
N GLY A 114 -17.28 2.05 0.90
CA GLY A 114 -17.01 2.24 -0.53
C GLY A 114 -16.09 3.42 -0.79
N ALA A 115 -16.40 4.60 -0.22
CA ALA A 115 -15.58 5.80 -0.34
C ALA A 115 -14.19 5.62 0.31
N MET A 116 -14.12 4.95 1.47
CA MET A 116 -12.86 4.59 2.11
C MET A 116 -11.99 3.72 1.21
N GLY A 117 -12.54 2.59 0.71
CA GLY A 117 -11.78 1.66 -0.14
C GLY A 117 -11.35 2.28 -1.45
N MET A 118 -12.26 3.02 -2.12
CA MET A 118 -11.97 3.77 -3.35
C MET A 118 -10.79 4.74 -3.19
N THR A 119 -10.67 5.38 -2.02
CA THR A 119 -9.59 6.33 -1.71
C THR A 119 -8.33 5.62 -1.25
N ALA A 120 -8.44 4.62 -0.37
CA ALA A 120 -7.28 3.93 0.21
C ALA A 120 -6.53 3.05 -0.80
N VAL A 121 -7.22 2.38 -1.74
CA VAL A 121 -6.55 1.56 -2.77
C VAL A 121 -5.50 2.36 -3.56
N PRO A 122 -5.80 3.51 -4.16
CA PRO A 122 -4.79 4.29 -4.88
C PRO A 122 -3.68 4.85 -3.99
N MET A 123 -3.93 5.08 -2.68
CA MET A 123 -2.89 5.51 -1.74
C MET A 123 -1.78 4.47 -1.59
N GLY A 124 -2.06 3.18 -1.81
CA GLY A 124 -1.09 2.08 -1.81
C GLY A 124 -0.22 1.97 -3.07
N ALA A 125 -0.19 2.96 -3.96
CA ALA A 125 0.54 2.90 -5.23
C ALA A 125 2.04 2.57 -5.08
N GLY A 126 2.68 3.02 -3.99
CA GLY A 126 4.07 2.68 -3.65
C GLY A 126 4.26 1.20 -3.35
N ASP A 127 3.33 0.61 -2.61
CA ASP A 127 3.35 -0.81 -2.28
C ASP A 127 3.15 -1.69 -3.52
N TYR A 128 2.25 -1.30 -4.41
CA TYR A 128 2.04 -2.03 -5.67
C TYR A 128 3.29 -2.02 -6.54
N LEU A 129 4.02 -0.91 -6.55
CA LEU A 129 5.31 -0.82 -7.23
C LEU A 129 6.35 -1.73 -6.59
N ASN A 130 6.42 -1.78 -5.26
CA ASN A 130 7.28 -2.70 -4.52
C ASN A 130 6.95 -4.17 -4.85
N ILE A 131 5.66 -4.53 -4.85
CA ILE A 131 5.18 -5.86 -5.23
C ILE A 131 5.61 -6.20 -6.66
N TRP A 132 5.40 -5.27 -7.59
CA TRP A 132 5.77 -5.44 -9.00
C TRP A 132 7.26 -5.68 -9.18
N HIS A 133 8.10 -4.85 -8.56
CA HIS A 133 9.55 -4.99 -8.63
C HIS A 133 10.02 -6.30 -8.01
N ALA A 134 9.54 -6.63 -6.81
CA ALA A 134 9.88 -7.90 -6.16
C ALA A 134 9.45 -9.10 -7.00
N ALA A 135 8.26 -9.09 -7.58
CA ALA A 135 7.75 -10.17 -8.41
C ALA A 135 8.55 -10.37 -9.70
N ARG A 136 9.04 -9.27 -10.31
CA ARG A 136 9.75 -9.28 -11.59
C ARG A 136 11.25 -9.47 -11.46
N GLN A 137 11.86 -8.89 -10.45
CA GLN A 137 13.32 -8.78 -10.36
C GLN A 137 13.95 -9.76 -9.37
N MET A 138 13.23 -10.14 -8.30
CA MET A 138 13.80 -11.02 -7.29
C MET A 138 13.68 -12.50 -7.69
N PRO A 139 14.80 -13.20 -7.88
CA PRO A 139 14.80 -14.66 -8.10
C PRO A 139 14.37 -15.42 -6.83
N ARG A 140 14.11 -16.71 -6.97
CA ARG A 140 13.86 -17.58 -5.82
C ARG A 140 15.11 -17.64 -4.94
N GLY A 141 14.93 -17.51 -3.62
CA GLY A 141 16.03 -17.50 -2.66
C GLY A 141 16.61 -16.11 -2.37
N ALA A 142 16.32 -15.10 -3.20
CA ALA A 142 16.74 -13.72 -2.93
C ALA A 142 16.14 -13.19 -1.64
N ARG A 143 16.91 -12.30 -1.00
CA ARG A 143 16.50 -11.52 0.17
C ARG A 143 16.47 -10.05 -0.17
N THR A 144 15.51 -9.31 0.40
CA THR A 144 15.44 -7.88 0.27
C THR A 144 15.54 -7.19 1.62
N TYR A 145 16.04 -5.97 1.62
CA TYR A 145 16.08 -5.06 2.77
C TYR A 145 15.67 -3.67 2.31
N LEU A 146 15.27 -2.87 3.27
CA LEU A 146 14.87 -1.47 3.07
C LEU A 146 16.03 -0.55 3.48
N ASP A 147 16.33 0.43 2.63
CA ASP A 147 17.26 1.51 2.92
C ASP A 147 16.59 2.85 2.53
N GLY A 148 16.06 3.54 3.54
CA GLY A 148 15.23 4.72 3.35
C GLY A 148 14.01 4.41 2.49
N PHE A 149 13.90 5.09 1.35
CA PHE A 149 12.80 4.89 0.38
C PHE A 149 13.10 3.84 -0.69
N HIS A 150 14.25 3.15 -0.60
CA HIS A 150 14.67 2.17 -1.59
C HIS A 150 14.61 0.76 -1.01
N SER A 151 14.12 -0.18 -1.80
CA SER A 151 14.22 -1.60 -1.55
C SER A 151 15.31 -2.20 -2.44
N TRP A 152 16.22 -2.94 -1.83
CA TRP A 152 17.32 -3.63 -2.50
C TRP A 152 17.17 -5.14 -2.30
N TRP A 153 17.74 -5.90 -3.19
CA TRP A 153 17.79 -7.35 -3.02
C TRP A 153 19.18 -7.92 -3.33
N TYR A 154 19.47 -9.08 -2.77
CA TYR A 154 20.72 -9.82 -2.95
C TYR A 154 20.48 -11.31 -2.86
N MET A 155 21.44 -12.13 -3.38
CA MET A 155 21.46 -13.58 -3.21
C MET A 155 22.35 -13.95 -2.02
N PRO A 156 21.79 -14.57 -0.97
CA PRO A 156 22.60 -15.04 0.16
C PRO A 156 23.64 -16.07 -0.32
N GLY A 157 24.92 -15.87 -0.03
CA GLY A 157 26.01 -16.79 -0.37
C GLY A 157 26.90 -16.37 -1.54
N GLU A 158 26.55 -15.33 -2.31
CA GLU A 158 27.42 -14.81 -3.39
C GLU A 158 28.59 -13.95 -2.90
N ASP A 159 28.56 -13.47 -1.65
CA ASP A 159 29.57 -12.55 -1.09
C ASP A 159 30.72 -13.24 -0.33
N ARG A 160 30.88 -14.58 -0.44
CA ARG A 160 31.97 -15.27 0.27
C ARG A 160 33.29 -15.37 -0.49
N ASP A 161 33.31 -14.94 -1.75
CA ASP A 161 34.49 -15.11 -2.63
C ASP A 161 34.99 -13.82 -3.29
N ARG A 162 34.72 -12.64 -2.66
CA ARG A 162 35.29 -11.35 -3.12
C ARG A 162 36.05 -10.64 -2.03
#